data_9da2c67285b5b572bf4476d5fb4f3468
#
_entry.id   9da2c67285b5b572bf4476d5fb4f3468
#
_cell.length_a   1.000
_cell.length_b   1.000
_cell.length_c   1.000
_cell.angle_alpha   90.00
_cell.angle_beta   90.00
_cell.angle_gamma   90.00
#
_symmetry.space_group_name_H-M   'P 1'
#
loop_
_entity.id
_entity.type
_entity.pdbx_description
1 polymer ?
#
loop_
_entity_poly.entity_id
_entity_poly.type
_entity_poly.pdbx_seq_one_letter_code
_entity_poly.pdbx_strand_id
1 'polypeptide(L)'
;MKITIRTPKMQDYDRFSAIMDQVQQMHVDWRPDVYKPASPLITKELFGELLKGDSWYIAETDGIVVGVLEVFKRHVESPAQVTKDILFVSTMAVEEAYRGKGIGHQFFDKVKQLKAEKGCDTIELQVNAKNKMAYEMYRNYGFTEKSINMELK
;
A
#
# COMPACT_ATOMS: atom_id res chain seq x y z
N MET A 1 -20.15 8.96 4.37
CA MET A 1 -18.78 9.52 4.39
C MET A 1 -18.22 9.49 2.97
N LYS A 2 -17.84 10.64 2.46
CA LYS A 2 -17.28 10.74 1.11
C LYS A 2 -15.76 10.59 1.18
N ILE A 3 -15.23 9.63 0.43
CA ILE A 3 -13.79 9.37 0.33
C ILE A 3 -13.32 9.85 -1.05
N THR A 4 -12.28 10.66 -1.09
CA THR A 4 -11.62 11.08 -2.32
C THR A 4 -10.21 10.49 -2.36
N ILE A 5 -9.86 9.85 -3.47
CA ILE A 5 -8.52 9.31 -3.67
C ILE A 5 -7.82 10.21 -4.69
N ARG A 6 -6.68 10.75 -4.31
CA ARG A 6 -5.91 11.69 -5.12
C ARG A 6 -4.42 11.53 -4.88
N THR A 7 -3.61 12.19 -5.70
CA THR A 7 -2.17 12.25 -5.46
C THR A 7 -1.87 13.14 -4.26
N PRO A 8 -0.80 12.84 -3.49
CA PRO A 8 -0.45 13.64 -2.33
C PRO A 8 0.12 15.00 -2.70
N LYS A 9 0.04 15.95 -1.77
CA LYS A 9 0.60 17.29 -1.85
C LYS A 9 1.46 17.54 -0.62
N MET A 10 2.32 18.55 -0.67
CA MET A 10 3.24 18.85 0.44
C MET A 10 2.51 19.08 1.77
N GLN A 11 1.35 19.70 1.73
CA GLN A 11 0.53 19.94 2.93
C GLN A 11 -0.01 18.66 3.58
N ASP A 12 0.05 17.54 2.90
CA ASP A 12 -0.41 16.25 3.43
C ASP A 12 0.64 15.57 4.32
N TYR A 13 1.85 16.12 4.39
CA TYR A 13 2.99 15.44 4.98
C TYR A 13 2.74 14.94 6.41
N ASP A 14 2.21 15.77 7.29
CA ASP A 14 2.07 15.41 8.71
C ASP A 14 1.18 14.19 8.89
N ARG A 15 0.04 14.15 8.21
CA ARG A 15 -0.88 13.02 8.28
C ARG A 15 -0.32 11.79 7.56
N PHE A 16 0.28 11.99 6.40
CA PHE A 16 0.93 10.92 5.65
C PHE A 16 2.01 10.24 6.50
N SER A 17 2.89 11.04 7.09
CA SER A 17 3.97 10.55 7.95
C SER A 17 3.43 9.79 9.17
N ALA A 18 2.39 10.30 9.81
CA ALA A 18 1.78 9.65 10.97
C ALA A 18 1.21 8.27 10.59
N ILE A 19 0.56 8.14 9.43
CA ILE A 19 0.03 6.86 8.97
C ILE A 19 1.17 5.89 8.68
N MET A 20 2.24 6.35 8.03
CA MET A 20 3.41 5.50 7.75
C MET A 20 4.09 5.04 9.03
N ASP A 21 4.16 5.89 10.05
CA ASP A 21 4.70 5.51 11.36
C ASP A 21 3.85 4.44 12.04
N GLN A 22 2.51 4.51 11.92
CA GLN A 22 1.62 3.45 12.41
C GLN A 22 1.91 2.11 11.74
N VAL A 23 2.09 2.11 10.43
CA VAL A 23 2.42 0.90 9.66
C VAL A 23 3.75 0.32 10.14
N GLN A 24 4.76 1.16 10.31
CA GLN A 24 6.06 0.70 10.77
C GLN A 24 5.95 0.06 12.16
N GLN A 25 5.20 0.69 13.07
CA GLN A 25 5.03 0.15 14.41
C GLN A 25 4.30 -1.20 14.39
N MET A 26 3.31 -1.38 13.53
CA MET A 26 2.65 -2.68 13.37
C MET A 26 3.63 -3.76 12.92
N HIS A 27 4.52 -3.45 11.97
CA HIS A 27 5.55 -4.38 11.52
C HIS A 27 6.53 -4.73 12.65
N VAL A 28 6.93 -3.75 13.44
CA VAL A 28 7.81 -3.98 14.60
C VAL A 28 7.12 -4.89 15.61
N ASP A 29 5.83 -4.66 15.89
CA ASP A 29 5.07 -5.46 16.84
C ASP A 29 4.94 -6.92 16.38
N TRP A 30 4.75 -7.15 15.08
CA TRP A 30 4.68 -8.50 14.52
C TRP A 30 6.04 -9.18 14.44
N ARG A 31 7.06 -8.45 14.01
CA ARG A 31 8.40 -9.00 13.71
C ARG A 31 9.50 -8.05 14.17
N PRO A 32 9.73 -7.93 15.48
CA PRO A 32 10.82 -7.09 16.00
C PRO A 32 12.21 -7.61 15.61
N ASP A 33 12.30 -8.86 15.18
CA ASP A 33 13.55 -9.45 14.64
C ASP A 33 13.82 -9.02 13.19
N VAL A 34 12.82 -8.47 12.48
CA VAL A 34 12.95 -8.03 11.08
C VAL A 34 12.91 -6.52 10.98
N TYR A 35 11.99 -5.89 11.70
CA TYR A 35 11.75 -4.44 11.62
C TYR A 35 12.19 -3.76 12.91
N LYS A 36 12.70 -2.54 12.77
CA LYS A 36 13.08 -1.71 13.91
C LYS A 36 12.23 -0.44 13.95
N PRO A 37 12.03 0.16 15.14
CA PRO A 37 11.30 1.42 15.23
C PRO A 37 11.94 2.51 14.36
N ALA A 38 11.12 3.28 13.68
CA ALA A 38 11.53 4.43 12.89
C ALA A 38 10.41 5.47 12.92
N SER A 39 10.73 6.70 13.34
CA SER A 39 9.79 7.82 13.35
C SER A 39 10.58 9.13 13.28
N PRO A 40 10.41 9.92 12.23
CA PRO A 40 9.55 9.63 11.08
C PRO A 40 10.18 8.56 10.17
N LEU A 41 9.36 7.66 9.69
CA LEU A 41 9.77 6.71 8.66
C LEU A 41 10.03 7.45 7.33
N ILE A 42 9.15 8.39 7.02
CA ILE A 42 9.25 9.25 5.83
C ILE A 42 9.61 10.66 6.27
N THR A 43 10.83 11.11 5.96
CA THR A 43 11.25 12.49 6.24
C THR A 43 10.61 13.45 5.25
N LYS A 44 10.62 14.75 5.56
CA LYS A 44 10.12 15.79 4.63
C LYS A 44 10.87 15.77 3.30
N GLU A 45 12.18 15.56 3.34
CA GLU A 45 13.02 15.49 2.14
C GLU A 45 12.60 14.29 1.28
N LEU A 46 12.42 13.13 1.90
CA LEU A 46 11.99 11.94 1.19
C LEU A 46 10.58 12.13 0.63
N PHE A 47 9.68 12.75 1.39
CA PHE A 47 8.33 13.05 0.93
C PHE A 47 8.36 13.98 -0.29
N GLY A 48 9.22 15.00 -0.28
CA GLY A 48 9.41 15.88 -1.44
C GLY A 48 9.86 15.14 -2.69
N GLU A 49 10.76 14.17 -2.54
CA GLU A 49 11.19 13.30 -3.65
C GLU A 49 10.05 12.41 -4.13
N LEU A 50 9.29 11.85 -3.21
CA LEU A 50 8.15 11.00 -3.50
C LEU A 50 7.07 11.74 -4.32
N LEU A 51 6.86 13.02 -4.05
CA LEU A 51 5.89 13.84 -4.77
C LEU A 51 6.23 14.05 -6.25
N LYS A 52 7.50 13.85 -6.63
CA LYS A 52 7.93 14.01 -8.04
C LYS A 52 7.48 12.84 -8.91
N GLY A 53 7.15 11.69 -8.32
CA GLY A 53 6.69 10.52 -9.03
C GLY A 53 5.18 10.40 -9.09
N ASP A 54 4.70 9.27 -9.59
CA ASP A 54 3.28 8.98 -9.77
C ASP A 54 2.85 7.68 -9.08
N SER A 55 3.63 7.22 -8.09
CA SER A 55 3.38 5.94 -7.43
C SER A 55 2.47 6.03 -6.22
N TRP A 56 2.28 7.22 -5.66
CA TRP A 56 1.58 7.39 -4.40
C TRP A 56 0.25 8.08 -4.55
N TYR A 57 -0.71 7.63 -3.75
CA TYR A 57 -2.06 8.18 -3.63
C TYR A 57 -2.43 8.27 -2.16
N ILE A 58 -3.35 9.18 -1.85
CA ILE A 58 -3.93 9.29 -0.51
C ILE A 58 -5.44 9.20 -0.60
N ALA A 59 -6.04 8.78 0.49
CA ALA A 59 -7.49 8.86 0.69
C ALA A 59 -7.77 10.00 1.66
N GLU A 60 -8.74 10.82 1.31
CA GLU A 60 -9.13 12.00 2.07
C GLU A 60 -10.62 11.96 2.34
N THR A 61 -11.01 12.31 3.55
CA THR A 61 -12.40 12.55 3.92
C THR A 61 -12.46 13.77 4.82
N ASP A 62 -13.40 14.68 4.55
CA ASP A 62 -13.58 15.94 5.31
C ASP A 62 -12.28 16.74 5.44
N GLY A 63 -11.46 16.75 4.39
CA GLY A 63 -10.18 17.48 4.38
C GLY A 63 -9.06 16.78 5.16
N ILE A 64 -9.28 15.57 5.65
CA ILE A 64 -8.32 14.82 6.47
C ILE A 64 -7.77 13.64 5.68
N VAL A 65 -6.45 13.51 5.59
CA VAL A 65 -5.81 12.32 4.99
C VAL A 65 -5.99 11.15 5.95
N VAL A 66 -6.61 10.09 5.47
CA VAL A 66 -6.97 8.91 6.27
C VAL A 66 -6.40 7.60 5.72
N GLY A 67 -5.71 7.64 4.60
CA GLY A 67 -5.09 6.46 4.01
C GLY A 67 -4.01 6.81 3.02
N VAL A 68 -3.10 5.86 2.78
CA VAL A 68 -2.01 5.98 1.81
C VAL A 68 -1.92 4.72 0.98
N LEU A 69 -1.51 4.88 -0.27
CA LEU A 69 -1.39 3.79 -1.24
C LEU A 69 -0.14 4.04 -2.09
N GLU A 70 0.69 3.02 -2.22
CA GLU A 70 1.79 3.02 -3.17
C GLU A 70 1.65 1.86 -4.13
N VAL A 71 1.74 2.15 -5.42
CA VAL A 71 1.74 1.14 -6.48
C VAL A 71 2.84 1.44 -7.48
N PHE A 72 3.42 0.40 -8.06
CA PHE A 72 4.36 0.56 -9.16
C PHE A 72 4.26 -0.61 -10.13
N LYS A 73 4.67 -0.37 -11.37
CA LYS A 73 4.63 -1.37 -12.42
C LYS A 73 5.93 -2.19 -12.41
N ARG A 74 5.79 -3.50 -12.48
CA ARG A 74 6.89 -4.44 -12.66
C ARG A 74 6.76 -5.12 -14.01
N HIS A 75 7.84 -5.16 -14.77
CA HIS A 75 7.90 -5.92 -16.01
C HIS A 75 8.61 -7.25 -15.75
N VAL A 76 7.97 -8.35 -16.12
CA VAL A 76 8.54 -9.69 -16.01
C VAL A 76 8.84 -10.21 -17.40
N GLU A 77 10.12 -10.53 -17.64
CA GLU A 77 10.58 -11.08 -18.91
C GLU A 77 11.79 -11.97 -18.66
N SER A 78 11.64 -13.25 -18.95
CA SER A 78 12.72 -14.23 -18.80
C SER A 78 12.42 -15.43 -19.70
N PRO A 79 13.44 -16.28 -19.99
CA PRO A 79 13.20 -17.50 -20.78
C PRO A 79 12.23 -18.49 -20.13
N ALA A 80 12.02 -18.41 -18.81
CA ALA A 80 11.25 -19.38 -18.06
C ALA A 80 9.88 -18.85 -17.59
N GLN A 81 9.57 -17.60 -17.88
CA GLN A 81 8.33 -16.97 -17.39
C GLN A 81 7.57 -16.31 -18.54
N VAL A 82 6.26 -16.34 -18.44
CA VAL A 82 5.41 -15.59 -19.38
C VAL A 82 5.66 -14.10 -19.19
N THR A 83 5.94 -13.42 -20.29
CA THR A 83 6.14 -11.96 -20.28
C THR A 83 4.86 -11.28 -19.87
N LYS A 84 4.92 -10.45 -18.84
CA LYS A 84 3.76 -9.69 -18.38
C LYS A 84 4.18 -8.47 -17.56
N ASP A 85 3.24 -7.56 -17.43
CA ASP A 85 3.34 -6.39 -16.56
C ASP A 85 2.44 -6.58 -15.36
N ILE A 86 3.00 -6.35 -14.17
CA ILE A 86 2.34 -6.50 -12.89
C ILE A 86 2.20 -5.12 -12.26
N LEU A 87 1.01 -4.78 -11.79
CA LEU A 87 0.83 -3.63 -10.91
C LEU A 87 0.98 -4.12 -9.48
N PHE A 88 2.08 -3.74 -8.83
CA PHE A 88 2.41 -4.19 -7.49
C PHE A 88 1.96 -3.15 -6.47
N VAL A 89 1.15 -3.58 -5.50
CA VAL A 89 0.74 -2.76 -4.36
C VAL A 89 1.79 -2.91 -3.28
N SER A 90 2.65 -1.91 -3.14
CA SER A 90 3.76 -1.92 -2.18
C SER A 90 3.32 -1.51 -0.78
N THR A 91 2.43 -0.52 -0.70
CA THR A 91 1.92 -0.01 0.57
C THR A 91 0.44 0.26 0.43
N MET A 92 -0.35 -0.20 1.38
CA MET A 92 -1.73 0.21 1.54
C MET A 92 -2.03 0.26 3.03
N ALA A 93 -2.36 1.43 3.52
CA ALA A 93 -2.61 1.64 4.93
C ALA A 93 -3.77 2.60 5.13
N VAL A 94 -4.59 2.30 6.15
CA VAL A 94 -5.70 3.15 6.57
C VAL A 94 -5.45 3.52 8.01
N GLU A 95 -5.62 4.80 8.32
CA GLU A 95 -5.50 5.32 9.68
C GLU A 95 -6.44 4.53 10.61
N GLU A 96 -5.94 4.16 11.78
CA GLU A 96 -6.63 3.21 12.67
C GLU A 96 -8.07 3.62 12.97
N ALA A 97 -8.31 4.90 13.25
CA ALA A 97 -9.64 5.42 13.58
C ALA A 97 -10.64 5.33 12.41
N TYR A 98 -10.14 5.13 11.19
CA TYR A 98 -10.98 5.11 9.98
C TYR A 98 -11.07 3.71 9.35
N ARG A 99 -10.54 2.68 10.01
CA ARG A 99 -10.65 1.30 9.52
C ARG A 99 -12.09 0.78 9.61
N GLY A 100 -12.41 -0.19 8.74
CA GLY A 100 -13.74 -0.79 8.70
C GLY A 100 -14.79 0.09 8.02
N LYS A 101 -14.39 1.13 7.29
CA LYS A 101 -15.30 2.08 6.64
C LYS A 101 -15.24 2.02 5.10
N GLY A 102 -14.60 0.99 4.56
CA GLY A 102 -14.56 0.76 3.12
C GLY A 102 -13.45 1.50 2.37
N ILE A 103 -12.51 2.14 3.06
CA ILE A 103 -11.42 2.88 2.42
C ILE A 103 -10.50 1.92 1.65
N GLY A 104 -10.16 0.77 2.24
CA GLY A 104 -9.36 -0.25 1.56
C GLY A 104 -10.01 -0.74 0.28
N HIS A 105 -11.32 -0.93 0.29
CA HIS A 105 -12.09 -1.33 -0.88
C HIS A 105 -11.97 -0.27 -2.00
N GLN A 106 -12.09 1.00 -1.64
CA GLN A 106 -11.95 2.10 -2.60
C GLN A 106 -10.52 2.20 -3.15
N PHE A 107 -9.52 1.91 -2.33
CA PHE A 107 -8.15 1.80 -2.83
C PHE A 107 -8.01 0.70 -3.87
N PHE A 108 -8.60 -0.48 -3.64
CA PHE A 108 -8.56 -1.56 -4.63
C PHE A 108 -9.28 -1.19 -5.92
N ASP A 109 -10.39 -0.47 -5.85
CA ASP A 109 -11.08 0.03 -7.04
C ASP A 109 -10.15 0.98 -7.82
N LYS A 110 -9.42 1.84 -7.12
CA LYS A 110 -8.41 2.71 -7.72
C LYS A 110 -7.28 1.90 -8.37
N VAL A 111 -6.81 0.86 -7.70
CA VAL A 111 -5.75 -0.02 -8.23
C VAL A 111 -6.22 -0.72 -9.51
N LYS A 112 -7.47 -1.18 -9.56
CA LYS A 112 -8.05 -1.76 -10.79
C LYS A 112 -8.09 -0.75 -11.93
N GLN A 113 -8.45 0.48 -11.65
CA GLN A 113 -8.44 1.56 -12.64
C GLN A 113 -7.02 1.78 -13.16
N LEU A 114 -6.04 1.87 -12.26
CA LEU A 114 -4.63 2.06 -12.61
C LEU A 114 -4.07 0.89 -13.41
N LYS A 115 -4.48 -0.34 -13.08
CA LYS A 115 -4.10 -1.52 -13.85
C LYS A 115 -4.49 -1.36 -15.32
N ALA A 116 -5.72 -0.95 -15.57
CA ALA A 116 -6.21 -0.73 -16.93
C ALA A 116 -5.47 0.41 -17.63
N GLU A 117 -5.30 1.54 -16.94
CA GLU A 117 -4.62 2.71 -17.49
C GLU A 117 -3.15 2.45 -17.83
N LYS A 118 -2.47 1.66 -17.00
CA LYS A 118 -1.04 1.35 -17.17
C LYS A 118 -0.79 0.11 -18.04
N GLY A 119 -1.84 -0.55 -18.50
CA GLY A 119 -1.73 -1.74 -19.35
C GLY A 119 -1.12 -2.93 -18.62
N CYS A 120 -1.40 -3.09 -17.34
CA CYS A 120 -0.90 -4.23 -16.57
C CYS A 120 -1.82 -5.44 -16.71
N ASP A 121 -1.22 -6.62 -16.60
CA ASP A 121 -1.94 -7.89 -16.75
C ASP A 121 -2.55 -8.37 -15.43
N THR A 122 -1.85 -8.12 -14.31
CA THR A 122 -2.27 -8.57 -12.98
C THR A 122 -1.96 -7.51 -11.93
N ILE A 123 -2.62 -7.66 -10.77
CA ILE A 123 -2.33 -6.92 -9.55
C ILE A 123 -1.76 -7.90 -8.56
N GLU A 124 -0.64 -7.57 -7.92
CA GLU A 124 -0.01 -8.40 -6.91
C GLU A 124 0.33 -7.59 -5.67
N LEU A 125 0.36 -8.26 -4.54
CA LEU A 125 0.79 -7.69 -3.26
C LEU A 125 1.41 -8.79 -2.39
N GLN A 126 2.03 -8.37 -1.30
CA GLN A 126 2.52 -9.27 -0.26
C GLN A 126 1.87 -8.88 1.06
N VAL A 127 1.63 -9.86 1.91
CA VAL A 127 1.07 -9.64 3.23
C VAL A 127 1.89 -10.40 4.26
N ASN A 128 2.15 -9.76 5.41
CA ASN A 128 2.82 -10.42 6.52
C ASN A 128 1.94 -11.56 7.04
N ALA A 129 2.54 -12.73 7.28
CA ALA A 129 1.80 -13.90 7.75
C ALA A 129 1.01 -13.66 9.05
N LYS A 130 1.44 -12.69 9.86
CA LYS A 130 0.75 -12.32 11.10
C LYS A 130 -0.38 -11.31 10.89
N ASN A 131 -0.44 -10.67 9.72
CA ASN A 131 -1.49 -9.71 9.40
C ASN A 131 -2.73 -10.41 8.86
N LYS A 132 -3.41 -11.13 9.73
CA LYS A 132 -4.57 -11.95 9.35
C LYS A 132 -5.75 -11.10 8.87
N MET A 133 -5.92 -9.94 9.46
CA MET A 133 -7.02 -9.02 9.09
C MET A 133 -6.86 -8.55 7.63
N ALA A 134 -5.67 -8.13 7.25
CA ALA A 134 -5.41 -7.72 5.86
C ALA A 134 -5.52 -8.92 4.91
N TYR A 135 -5.00 -10.07 5.28
CA TYR A 135 -5.14 -11.29 4.48
C TYR A 135 -6.60 -11.60 4.16
N GLU A 136 -7.47 -11.57 5.16
CA GLU A 136 -8.91 -11.82 4.96
C GLU A 136 -9.56 -10.76 4.07
N MET A 137 -9.19 -9.50 4.25
CA MET A 137 -9.66 -8.41 3.42
C MET A 137 -9.28 -8.63 1.94
N TYR A 138 -8.04 -9.02 1.69
CA TYR A 138 -7.56 -9.32 0.33
C TYR A 138 -8.33 -10.50 -0.27
N ARG A 139 -8.50 -11.57 0.50
CA ARG A 139 -9.26 -12.74 0.06
C ARG A 139 -10.72 -12.37 -0.28
N ASN A 140 -11.35 -11.60 0.58
CA ASN A 140 -12.75 -11.18 0.38
C ASN A 140 -12.90 -10.28 -0.85
N TYR A 141 -11.87 -9.50 -1.18
CA TYR A 141 -11.89 -8.69 -2.39
C TYR A 141 -11.72 -9.51 -3.66
N GLY A 142 -11.08 -10.66 -3.58
CA GLY A 142 -10.86 -11.56 -4.72
C GLY A 142 -9.42 -11.97 -4.97
N PHE A 143 -8.49 -11.55 -4.11
CA PHE A 143 -7.10 -12.01 -4.22
C PHE A 143 -6.98 -13.48 -3.82
N THR A 144 -6.09 -14.19 -4.50
CA THR A 144 -5.73 -15.57 -4.17
C THR A 144 -4.22 -15.65 -3.94
N GLU A 145 -3.80 -16.63 -3.16
CA GLU A 145 -2.38 -16.84 -2.89
C GLU A 145 -1.64 -17.23 -4.17
N LYS A 146 -0.55 -16.53 -4.46
CA LYS A 146 0.32 -16.82 -5.60
C LYS A 146 1.54 -17.64 -5.18
N SER A 147 2.16 -17.27 -4.05
CA SER A 147 3.34 -17.94 -3.51
C SER A 147 3.37 -17.73 -2.00
N ILE A 148 4.12 -18.59 -1.32
CA ILE A 148 4.30 -18.50 0.14
C ILE A 148 5.80 -18.37 0.39
N ASN A 149 6.17 -17.32 1.12
CA ASN A 149 7.54 -17.04 1.50
C ASN A 149 7.78 -17.64 2.90
N MET A 150 8.75 -18.52 3.03
CA MET A 150 9.05 -19.24 4.27
C MET A 150 10.48 -18.96 4.70
N GLU A 151 10.72 -18.96 6.01
CA GLU A 151 12.06 -18.79 6.57
C GLU A 151 12.35 -19.85 7.62
N LEU A 152 13.61 -20.19 7.76
CA LEU A 152 14.13 -21.06 8.84
C LEU A 152 15.13 -20.25 9.64
N LYS A 153 14.92 -20.16 10.97
CA LYS A 153 15.84 -19.47 11.87
C LYS A 153 16.90 -20.39 12.43
#